data_8d1247ae8ae47701aa0916324d17851d
#
_entry.id   8d1247ae8ae47701aa0916324d17851d
#
_cell.length_a   1.000
_cell.length_b   1.000
_cell.length_c   1.000
_cell.angle_alpha   90.00
_cell.angle_beta   90.00
_cell.angle_gamma   90.00
#
_symmetry.space_group_name_H-M   'P 1'
#
loop_
_entity.id
_entity.type
_entity.pdbx_description
1 polymer ?
#
loop_
_entity_poly.entity_id
_entity_poly.type
_entity_poly.pdbx_seq_one_letter_code
_entity_poly.pdbx_strand_id
1 'polypeptide(L)'
;MSTIPTSPTQTRVHVRWMIRRDMPEVLGIEHASFEYPWCEEEFLRVLRQRNCIGMVAEQGERIVGFMIYELHRNRIHVLDFATHPDFRRQGVGRQMIAKLVGKLSSQRRNRIALLLRETNVAAQFFYKMMGFRAVEVIREHFADTGEDAYGMLYHLDESILQPPAVVNRIARQFGG
;
A
#
# COMPACT_ATOMS: atom_id res chain seq x y z
N MET A 1 -40.22 -2.81 1.72
CA MET A 1 -39.15 -3.70 2.24
C MET A 1 -37.82 -2.99 2.03
N SER A 2 -37.31 -2.40 3.09
CA SER A 2 -36.02 -1.67 3.04
C SER A 2 -34.88 -2.69 3.10
N THR A 3 -34.15 -2.79 2.00
CA THR A 3 -32.90 -3.54 1.96
C THR A 3 -31.84 -2.77 2.75
N ILE A 4 -31.46 -3.28 3.90
CA ILE A 4 -30.33 -2.79 4.69
C ILE A 4 -29.07 -2.99 3.84
N PRO A 5 -28.24 -1.96 3.59
CA PRO A 5 -26.98 -2.15 2.89
C PRO A 5 -26.08 -3.03 3.77
N THR A 6 -25.80 -4.22 3.29
CA THR A 6 -24.84 -5.13 3.90
C THR A 6 -23.48 -4.43 3.93
N SER A 7 -22.94 -4.20 5.12
CA SER A 7 -21.56 -3.70 5.27
C SER A 7 -20.60 -4.58 4.47
N PRO A 8 -19.65 -4.04 3.74
CA PRO A 8 -18.71 -4.84 2.97
C PRO A 8 -18.03 -5.85 3.90
N THR A 9 -18.16 -7.11 3.57
CA THR A 9 -17.60 -8.21 4.38
C THR A 9 -16.09 -8.04 4.43
N GLN A 10 -15.57 -7.70 5.59
CA GLN A 10 -14.14 -7.57 5.79
C GLN A 10 -13.48 -8.94 5.79
N THR A 11 -12.63 -9.21 4.82
CA THR A 11 -11.83 -10.43 4.77
C THR A 11 -10.71 -10.36 5.81
N ARG A 12 -10.72 -11.25 6.78
CA ARG A 12 -9.63 -11.35 7.76
C ARG A 12 -8.47 -12.11 7.15
N VAL A 13 -7.27 -11.56 7.21
CA VAL A 13 -6.04 -12.17 6.69
C VAL A 13 -4.98 -12.32 7.78
N HIS A 14 -4.14 -13.33 7.61
CA HIS A 14 -2.91 -13.47 8.37
C HIS A 14 -1.75 -12.86 7.59
N VAL A 15 -1.13 -11.80 8.13
CA VAL A 15 0.03 -11.15 7.50
C VAL A 15 1.30 -11.71 8.10
N ARG A 16 2.14 -12.32 7.27
CA ARG A 16 3.40 -12.96 7.64
C ARG A 16 4.52 -12.65 6.67
N TRP A 17 5.74 -13.01 7.02
CA TRP A 17 6.85 -12.93 6.09
C TRP A 17 6.64 -13.84 4.89
N MET A 18 7.04 -13.34 3.73
CA MET A 18 7.06 -14.07 2.48
C MET A 18 8.13 -15.16 2.53
N ILE A 19 7.81 -16.35 2.07
CA ILE A 19 8.74 -17.45 1.89
C ILE A 19 8.80 -17.85 0.42
N ARG A 20 9.81 -18.61 0.04
CA ARG A 20 10.03 -18.99 -1.37
C ARG A 20 8.82 -19.68 -2.02
N ARG A 21 8.08 -20.45 -1.25
CA ARG A 21 6.88 -21.16 -1.70
C ARG A 21 5.75 -20.24 -2.13
N ASP A 22 5.72 -19.01 -1.65
CA ASP A 22 4.68 -18.03 -1.98
C ASP A 22 4.87 -17.39 -3.36
N MET A 23 6.07 -17.48 -3.93
CA MET A 23 6.46 -16.78 -5.16
C MET A 23 5.49 -17.01 -6.34
N PRO A 24 5.02 -18.23 -6.65
CA PRO A 24 4.08 -18.41 -7.76
C PRO A 24 2.78 -17.61 -7.60
N GLU A 25 2.21 -17.58 -6.39
CA GLU A 25 0.98 -16.81 -6.13
C GLU A 25 1.25 -15.30 -6.13
N VAL A 26 2.38 -14.87 -5.59
CA VAL A 26 2.81 -13.45 -5.61
C VAL A 26 2.97 -12.96 -7.06
N LEU A 27 3.64 -13.73 -7.92
CA LEU A 27 3.77 -13.41 -9.34
C LEU A 27 2.41 -13.35 -10.04
N GLY A 28 1.50 -14.24 -9.71
CA GLY A 28 0.12 -14.21 -10.22
C GLY A 28 -0.62 -12.93 -9.86
N ILE A 29 -0.49 -12.47 -8.61
CA ILE A 29 -1.08 -11.20 -8.15
C ILE A 29 -0.43 -10.01 -8.85
N GLU A 30 0.89 -10.02 -8.96
CA GLU A 30 1.67 -8.98 -9.64
C GLU A 30 1.20 -8.81 -11.08
N HIS A 31 1.19 -9.88 -11.86
CA HIS A 31 0.74 -9.86 -13.26
C HIS A 31 -0.73 -9.44 -13.43
N ALA A 32 -1.59 -9.77 -12.47
CA ALA A 32 -2.98 -9.37 -12.50
C ALA A 32 -3.22 -7.91 -12.05
N SER A 33 -2.21 -7.27 -11.46
CA SER A 33 -2.34 -5.95 -10.84
C SER A 33 -1.68 -4.83 -11.62
N PHE A 34 -0.59 -5.11 -12.36
CA PHE A 34 0.22 -4.08 -13.00
C PHE A 34 0.38 -4.32 -14.50
N GLU A 35 0.40 -3.24 -15.25
CA GLU A 35 0.66 -3.26 -16.69
C GLU A 35 2.13 -3.63 -16.99
N TYR A 36 3.05 -3.21 -16.11
CA TYR A 36 4.48 -3.49 -16.18
C TYR A 36 4.92 -4.26 -14.93
N PRO A 37 4.55 -5.55 -14.84
CA PRO A 37 4.80 -6.35 -13.66
C PRO A 37 6.28 -6.73 -13.55
N TRP A 38 6.76 -6.86 -12.31
CA TRP A 38 8.06 -7.46 -12.06
C TRP A 38 8.05 -8.94 -12.44
N CYS A 39 9.16 -9.39 -13.02
CA CYS A 39 9.39 -10.82 -13.23
C CYS A 39 10.00 -11.46 -11.96
N GLU A 40 10.05 -12.79 -11.94
CA GLU A 40 10.61 -13.54 -10.80
C GLU A 40 12.06 -13.14 -10.49
N GLU A 41 12.87 -12.88 -11.52
CA GLU A 41 14.26 -12.47 -11.35
C GLU A 41 14.39 -11.13 -10.63
N GLU A 42 13.49 -10.19 -10.92
CA GLU A 42 13.45 -8.89 -10.25
C GLU A 42 13.08 -9.04 -8.78
N PHE A 43 12.05 -9.83 -8.46
CA PHE A 43 11.70 -10.15 -7.07
C PHE A 43 12.89 -10.78 -6.33
N LEU A 44 13.54 -11.77 -6.91
CA LEU A 44 14.68 -12.45 -6.29
C LEU A 44 15.87 -11.51 -6.11
N ARG A 45 16.13 -10.63 -7.08
CA ARG A 45 17.20 -9.64 -7.00
C ARG A 45 16.97 -8.68 -5.83
N VAL A 46 15.75 -8.17 -5.68
CA VAL A 46 15.39 -7.25 -4.61
C VAL A 46 15.43 -7.96 -3.26
N LEU A 47 14.81 -9.13 -3.14
CA LEU A 47 14.73 -9.87 -1.87
C LEU A 47 16.09 -10.43 -1.37
N ARG A 48 17.11 -10.48 -2.21
CA ARG A 48 18.50 -10.80 -1.79
C ARG A 48 19.18 -9.66 -1.04
N GLN A 49 18.68 -8.45 -1.14
CA GLN A 49 19.23 -7.31 -0.41
C GLN A 49 18.90 -7.43 1.07
N ARG A 50 19.88 -7.17 1.94
CA ARG A 50 19.74 -7.35 3.40
C ARG A 50 18.68 -6.48 4.06
N ASN A 51 18.39 -5.34 3.46
CA ASN A 51 17.40 -4.38 3.95
C ASN A 51 16.01 -4.55 3.31
N CYS A 52 15.85 -5.47 2.36
CA CYS A 52 14.57 -5.75 1.70
C CYS A 52 13.83 -6.89 2.38
N ILE A 53 12.54 -6.71 2.57
CA ILE A 53 11.66 -7.67 3.22
C ILE A 53 10.41 -7.83 2.36
N GLY A 54 10.01 -9.10 2.17
CA GLY A 54 8.71 -9.45 1.61
C GLY A 54 7.74 -9.89 2.69
N MET A 55 6.50 -9.45 2.60
CA MET A 55 5.41 -9.99 3.40
C MET A 55 4.20 -10.31 2.52
N VAL A 56 3.40 -11.25 2.97
CA VAL A 56 2.19 -11.70 2.29
C VAL A 56 0.99 -11.67 3.23
N ALA A 57 -0.18 -11.49 2.65
CA ALA A 57 -1.45 -11.68 3.31
C ALA A 57 -2.05 -13.01 2.90
N GLU A 58 -2.30 -13.88 3.87
CA GLU A 58 -2.81 -15.23 3.69
C GLU A 58 -4.25 -15.33 4.20
N GLN A 59 -5.13 -15.88 3.38
CA GLN A 59 -6.47 -16.26 3.77
C GLN A 59 -6.66 -17.77 3.53
N GLY A 60 -6.80 -18.51 4.62
CA GLY A 60 -6.75 -19.98 4.53
C GLY A 60 -5.37 -20.40 4.02
N GLU A 61 -5.34 -21.11 2.90
CA GLU A 61 -4.08 -21.55 2.27
C GLU A 61 -3.69 -20.73 1.03
N ARG A 62 -4.40 -19.61 0.76
CA ARG A 62 -4.18 -18.76 -0.42
C ARG A 62 -3.48 -17.47 -0.05
N ILE A 63 -2.54 -17.05 -0.87
CA ILE A 63 -1.97 -15.71 -0.82
C ILE A 63 -2.91 -14.76 -1.55
N VAL A 64 -3.39 -13.73 -0.85
CA VAL A 64 -4.35 -12.75 -1.37
C VAL A 64 -3.79 -11.32 -1.45
N GLY A 65 -2.56 -11.14 -1.02
CA GLY A 65 -1.82 -9.88 -1.15
C GLY A 65 -0.35 -10.07 -0.82
N PHE A 66 0.48 -9.16 -1.30
CA PHE A 66 1.90 -9.13 -0.98
C PHE A 66 2.41 -7.69 -0.89
N MET A 67 3.53 -7.50 -0.24
CA MET A 67 4.24 -6.24 -0.15
C MET A 67 5.74 -6.48 -0.06
N ILE A 68 6.51 -5.73 -0.85
CA ILE A 68 7.97 -5.67 -0.78
C ILE A 68 8.37 -4.28 -0.30
N TYR A 69 9.21 -4.22 0.71
CA TYR A 69 9.67 -2.93 1.26
C TYR A 69 11.12 -2.98 1.73
N GLU A 70 11.74 -1.82 1.74
CA GLU A 70 13.11 -1.61 2.23
C GLU A 70 13.10 -0.94 3.60
N LEU A 71 14.01 -1.41 4.46
CA LEU A 71 14.29 -0.78 5.74
C LEU A 71 15.47 0.18 5.62
N HIS A 72 15.21 1.46 5.75
CA HIS A 72 16.22 2.51 5.89
C HIS A 72 16.37 2.93 7.36
N ARG A 73 17.35 3.79 7.63
CA ARG A 73 17.65 4.24 9.00
C ARG A 73 16.44 4.88 9.69
N ASN A 74 15.73 5.76 8.99
CA ASN A 74 14.64 6.57 9.56
C ASN A 74 13.28 6.38 8.87
N ARG A 75 13.19 5.51 7.87
CA ARG A 75 11.97 5.26 7.10
C ARG A 75 11.89 3.81 6.60
N ILE A 76 10.67 3.41 6.26
CA ILE A 76 10.39 2.24 5.44
C ILE A 76 10.02 2.75 4.05
N HIS A 77 10.56 2.14 3.01
CA HIS A 77 10.21 2.46 1.63
C HIS A 77 9.49 1.26 1.01
N VAL A 78 8.23 1.42 0.64
CA VAL A 78 7.45 0.39 -0.07
C VAL A 78 7.85 0.41 -1.53
N LEU A 79 8.36 -0.72 -2.02
CA LEU A 79 8.78 -0.89 -3.41
C LEU A 79 7.67 -1.42 -4.29
N ASP A 80 6.89 -2.35 -3.74
CA ASP A 80 5.84 -3.02 -4.46
C ASP A 80 4.75 -3.49 -3.50
N PHE A 81 3.48 -3.39 -3.92
CA PHE A 81 2.34 -3.79 -3.09
C PHE A 81 1.10 -4.01 -3.95
N ALA A 82 0.50 -5.18 -3.84
CA ALA A 82 -0.76 -5.47 -4.49
C ALA A 82 -1.65 -6.42 -3.68
N THR A 83 -2.95 -6.29 -3.89
CA THR A 83 -3.98 -7.21 -3.43
C THR A 83 -4.57 -7.95 -4.63
N HIS A 84 -4.76 -9.26 -4.48
CA HIS A 84 -5.39 -10.09 -5.51
C HIS A 84 -6.72 -9.45 -5.97
N PRO A 85 -7.00 -9.37 -7.28
CA PRO A 85 -8.20 -8.68 -7.79
C PRO A 85 -9.51 -9.11 -7.14
N ASP A 86 -9.70 -10.41 -6.89
CA ASP A 86 -10.93 -10.95 -6.27
C ASP A 86 -11.08 -10.58 -4.79
N PHE A 87 -10.03 -10.09 -4.16
CA PHE A 87 -10.01 -9.73 -2.73
C PHE A 87 -9.87 -8.22 -2.49
N ARG A 88 -9.93 -7.42 -3.56
CA ARG A 88 -9.91 -5.95 -3.43
C ARG A 88 -11.17 -5.45 -2.75
N ARG A 89 -11.06 -4.29 -2.08
CA ARG A 89 -12.15 -3.63 -1.37
C ARG A 89 -12.74 -4.45 -0.20
N GLN A 90 -12.02 -5.44 0.28
CA GLN A 90 -12.37 -6.30 1.41
C GLN A 90 -11.46 -6.06 2.63
N GLY A 91 -10.69 -5.00 2.65
CA GLY A 91 -9.83 -4.62 3.77
C GLY A 91 -8.48 -5.34 3.86
N VAL A 92 -8.09 -6.14 2.85
CA VAL A 92 -6.78 -6.82 2.82
C VAL A 92 -5.64 -5.81 2.84
N GLY A 93 -5.64 -4.86 1.91
CA GLY A 93 -4.61 -3.81 1.83
C GLY A 93 -4.52 -2.98 3.10
N ARG A 94 -5.64 -2.64 3.71
CA ARG A 94 -5.70 -1.93 5.00
C ARG A 94 -4.99 -2.69 6.12
N GLN A 95 -5.23 -4.00 6.23
CA GLN A 95 -4.59 -4.85 7.23
C GLN A 95 -3.07 -4.95 7.01
N MET A 96 -2.62 -5.01 5.76
CA MET A 96 -1.20 -5.02 5.43
C MET A 96 -0.52 -3.69 5.77
N ILE A 97 -1.12 -2.57 5.42
CA ILE A 97 -0.60 -1.24 5.80
C ILE A 97 -0.59 -1.06 7.32
N ALA A 98 -1.64 -1.48 8.02
CA ALA A 98 -1.67 -1.42 9.48
C ALA A 98 -0.53 -2.24 10.10
N LYS A 99 -0.23 -3.41 9.55
CA LYS A 99 0.92 -4.23 9.98
C LYS A 99 2.26 -3.52 9.75
N LEU A 100 2.40 -2.81 8.63
CA LEU A 100 3.60 -2.03 8.32
C LEU A 100 3.74 -0.82 9.25
N VAL A 101 2.66 -0.08 9.49
CA VAL A 101 2.62 1.04 10.44
C VAL A 101 3.00 0.59 11.85
N GLY A 102 2.55 -0.59 12.27
CA GLY A 102 2.92 -1.19 13.55
C GLY A 102 4.42 -1.47 13.73
N LYS A 103 5.22 -1.41 12.65
CA LYS A 103 6.69 -1.54 12.69
C LYS A 103 7.40 -0.20 12.89
N LEU A 104 6.68 0.91 12.83
CA LEU A 104 7.23 2.24 13.04
C LEU A 104 7.47 2.52 14.53
N SER A 105 8.43 3.39 14.80
CA SER A 105 8.78 3.86 16.14
C SER A 105 9.22 5.32 16.04
N SER A 106 8.75 6.16 16.93
CA SER A 106 9.12 7.59 16.98
C SER A 106 10.62 7.81 17.14
N GLN A 107 11.31 6.87 17.77
CA GLN A 107 12.75 6.97 18.06
C GLN A 107 13.66 6.41 16.95
N ARG A 108 13.10 5.73 15.95
CA ARG A 108 13.89 5.07 14.89
C ARG A 108 13.33 5.35 13.52
N ARG A 109 12.43 4.47 13.03
CA ARG A 109 11.75 4.65 11.74
C ARG A 109 10.36 5.17 12.02
N ASN A 110 10.13 6.42 11.70
CA ASN A 110 8.87 7.10 12.00
C ASN A 110 8.01 7.40 10.76
N ARG A 111 8.45 6.96 9.59
CA ARG A 111 7.74 7.25 8.33
C ARG A 111 7.80 6.10 7.34
N ILE A 112 6.79 6.08 6.46
CA ILE A 112 6.70 5.16 5.32
C ILE A 112 6.61 6.02 4.07
N ALA A 113 7.45 5.74 3.08
CA ALA A 113 7.49 6.43 1.80
C ALA A 113 7.25 5.44 0.65
N LEU A 114 6.67 5.92 -0.42
CA LEU A 114 6.50 5.16 -1.67
C LEU A 114 6.34 6.10 -2.85
N LEU A 115 6.51 5.55 -4.05
CA LEU A 115 6.28 6.24 -5.32
C LEU A 115 5.12 5.57 -6.06
N LEU A 116 4.23 6.38 -6.63
CA LEU A 116 3.10 5.92 -7.45
C LEU A 116 3.17 6.56 -8.83
N ARG A 117 2.75 5.81 -9.86
CA ARG A 117 2.49 6.39 -11.17
C ARG A 117 1.37 7.42 -11.07
N GLU A 118 1.49 8.52 -11.80
CA GLU A 118 0.46 9.58 -11.83
C GLU A 118 -0.91 9.05 -12.30
N THR A 119 -0.92 8.03 -13.14
CA THR A 119 -2.17 7.39 -13.63
C THR A 119 -2.79 6.42 -12.65
N ASN A 120 -2.07 6.00 -11.60
CA ASN A 120 -2.61 5.07 -10.59
C ASN A 120 -3.46 5.79 -9.54
N VAL A 121 -4.59 6.34 -9.99
CA VAL A 121 -5.51 7.11 -9.16
C VAL A 121 -6.09 6.28 -8.01
N ALA A 122 -6.40 5.01 -8.26
CA ALA A 122 -6.96 4.13 -7.23
C ALA A 122 -5.99 3.95 -6.03
N ALA A 123 -4.70 3.76 -6.31
CA ALA A 123 -3.68 3.65 -5.27
C ALA A 123 -3.49 4.98 -4.52
N GLN A 124 -3.52 6.11 -5.23
CA GLN A 124 -3.43 7.44 -4.62
C GLN A 124 -4.55 7.66 -3.59
N PHE A 125 -5.79 7.32 -3.94
CA PHE A 125 -6.92 7.39 -3.01
C PHE A 125 -6.77 6.43 -1.84
N PHE A 126 -6.35 5.19 -2.10
CA PHE A 126 -6.13 4.20 -1.05
C PHE A 126 -5.11 4.69 -0.02
N TYR A 127 -3.94 5.15 -0.46
CA TYR A 127 -2.91 5.62 0.45
C TYR A 127 -3.33 6.90 1.19
N LYS A 128 -4.04 7.81 0.52
CA LYS A 128 -4.60 8.98 1.20
C LYS A 128 -5.55 8.59 2.33
N MET A 129 -6.40 7.59 2.11
CA MET A 129 -7.30 7.06 3.15
C MET A 129 -6.53 6.37 4.29
N MET A 130 -5.35 5.86 4.00
CA MET A 130 -4.46 5.26 5.03
C MET A 130 -3.62 6.30 5.79
N GLY A 131 -3.80 7.59 5.53
CA GLY A 131 -3.10 8.68 6.22
C GLY A 131 -1.82 9.14 5.52
N PHE A 132 -1.55 8.68 4.30
CA PHE A 132 -0.43 9.17 3.50
C PHE A 132 -0.77 10.52 2.85
N ARG A 133 0.25 11.33 2.61
CA ARG A 133 0.17 12.60 1.90
C ARG A 133 1.11 12.60 0.71
N ALA A 134 0.69 13.23 -0.40
CA ALA A 134 1.57 13.53 -1.51
C ALA A 134 2.54 14.65 -1.09
N VAL A 135 3.84 14.41 -1.25
CA VAL A 135 4.90 15.32 -0.80
C VAL A 135 5.81 15.79 -1.92
N GLU A 136 5.86 15.05 -3.04
CA GLU A 136 6.69 15.40 -4.19
C GLU A 136 6.13 14.85 -5.50
N VAL A 137 6.56 15.46 -6.61
CA VAL A 137 6.35 14.97 -7.97
C VAL A 137 7.72 14.84 -8.62
N ILE A 138 8.05 13.63 -9.08
CA ILE A 138 9.27 13.35 -9.82
C ILE A 138 8.91 13.22 -11.28
N ARG A 139 9.36 14.18 -12.09
CA ARG A 139 9.03 14.23 -13.52
C ARG A 139 9.69 13.11 -14.29
N GLU A 140 8.94 12.53 -15.24
CA GLU A 140 9.43 11.50 -16.18
C GLU A 140 10.17 10.33 -15.47
N HIS A 141 9.69 9.94 -14.29
CA HIS A 141 10.36 8.93 -13.46
C HIS A 141 10.30 7.52 -14.04
N PHE A 142 9.16 7.15 -14.62
CA PHE A 142 8.95 5.83 -15.20
C PHE A 142 9.40 5.81 -16.66
N ALA A 143 10.59 5.25 -16.90
CA ALA A 143 11.24 5.26 -18.21
C ALA A 143 10.46 4.49 -19.31
N ASP A 144 9.60 3.55 -18.92
CA ASP A 144 8.76 2.77 -19.81
C ASP A 144 7.64 3.61 -20.47
N THR A 145 7.06 4.56 -19.76
CA THR A 145 5.95 5.40 -20.22
C THR A 145 6.24 6.88 -20.24
N GLY A 146 7.31 7.34 -19.58
CA GLY A 146 7.57 8.75 -19.34
C GLY A 146 6.67 9.39 -18.30
N GLU A 147 5.88 8.58 -17.58
CA GLU A 147 4.99 9.08 -16.52
C GLU A 147 5.76 9.69 -15.34
N ASP A 148 5.14 10.68 -14.73
CA ASP A 148 5.58 11.23 -13.47
C ASP A 148 5.33 10.26 -12.31
N ALA A 149 6.17 10.35 -11.28
CA ALA A 149 5.92 9.66 -10.01
C ALA A 149 5.43 10.65 -8.95
N TYR A 150 4.44 10.23 -8.19
CA TYR A 150 3.99 10.92 -6.99
C TYR A 150 4.59 10.26 -5.76
N GLY A 151 5.39 11.02 -5.01
CA GLY A 151 5.92 10.59 -3.72
C GLY A 151 4.86 10.75 -2.65
N MET A 152 4.52 9.64 -1.98
CA MET A 152 3.57 9.59 -0.88
C MET A 152 4.31 9.30 0.42
N LEU A 153 3.91 9.97 1.49
CA LEU A 153 4.54 9.86 2.80
C LEU A 153 3.49 9.69 3.90
N TYR A 154 3.69 8.69 4.75
CA TYR A 154 3.04 8.54 6.05
C TYR A 154 4.05 8.90 7.14
N HIS A 155 3.65 9.74 8.11
CA HIS A 155 4.48 10.12 9.24
C HIS A 155 3.77 9.74 10.55
N LEU A 156 4.41 8.96 11.41
CA LEU A 156 3.81 8.43 12.64
C LEU A 156 3.32 9.55 13.57
N ASP A 157 4.13 10.57 13.77
CA ASP A 157 3.82 11.65 14.73
C ASP A 157 2.72 12.59 14.20
N GLU A 158 2.63 12.78 12.90
CA GLU A 158 1.60 13.61 12.27
C GLU A 158 0.23 12.91 12.23
N SER A 159 0.21 11.58 12.19
CA SER A 159 -1.04 10.82 12.21
C SER A 159 -1.82 10.97 13.52
N ILE A 160 -1.09 11.24 14.61
CA ILE A 160 -1.68 11.48 15.95
C ILE A 160 -2.27 12.90 16.05
N LEU A 161 -1.73 13.84 15.27
CA LEU A 161 -2.12 15.26 15.32
C LEU A 161 -3.22 15.65 14.34
N GLN A 162 -3.59 14.75 13.40
CA GLN A 162 -4.71 15.02 12.49
C GLN A 162 -6.03 14.74 13.22
N PRO A 163 -6.89 15.76 13.42
CA PRO A 163 -8.26 15.49 13.81
C PRO A 163 -8.90 14.60 12.72
N PRO A 164 -9.83 13.69 13.10
CA PRO A 164 -10.48 12.83 12.14
C PRO A 164 -11.02 13.70 11.00
N ALA A 165 -10.60 13.37 9.77
CA ALA A 165 -10.96 14.12 8.57
C ALA A 165 -12.44 13.91 8.24
N VAL A 166 -13.32 14.55 9.01
CA VAL A 166 -14.70 14.81 8.67
C VAL A 166 -14.98 16.28 8.93
N VAL A 167 -14.35 17.12 8.18
CA VAL A 167 -14.90 18.46 7.99
C VAL A 167 -15.66 18.40 6.67
N ASN A 168 -16.97 18.25 6.76
CA ASN A 168 -17.91 18.47 5.67
C ASN A 168 -17.61 19.84 5.02
N ARG A 169 -16.83 19.86 3.96
CA ARG A 169 -16.63 21.07 3.14
C ARG A 169 -17.89 21.50 2.40
N ILE A 170 -18.96 20.70 2.48
CA ILE A 170 -20.26 20.99 1.82
C ILE A 170 -21.10 22.01 2.61
N ALA A 171 -20.86 22.15 3.93
CA ALA A 171 -21.67 23.07 4.76
C ALA A 171 -21.31 24.55 4.60
N ARG A 172 -20.26 24.92 3.88
CA ARG A 172 -19.86 26.33 3.70
C ARG A 172 -20.31 26.99 2.38
N GLN A 173 -21.01 26.28 1.52
CA GLN A 173 -21.49 26.85 0.25
C GLN A 173 -22.96 27.28 0.26
N PHE A 174 -23.70 27.08 1.35
CA PHE A 174 -25.12 27.45 1.42
C PHE A 174 -25.47 28.27 2.68
N GLY A 175 -24.53 29.07 3.17
CA GLY A 175 -24.78 30.01 4.26
C GLY A 175 -24.34 31.41 3.85
N GLY A 176 -25.18 32.07 3.08
CA GLY A 176 -25.06 33.47 2.73
C GLY A 176 -26.43 34.02 2.40
#